data_13e7ce0752fbd9208e48bbb8528a775e
#
_entry.id   13e7ce0752fbd9208e48bbb8528a775e
#
_cell.length_a   1.000
_cell.length_b   1.000
_cell.length_c   1.000
_cell.angle_alpha   90.00
_cell.angle_beta   90.00
_cell.angle_gamma   90.00
#
_symmetry.space_group_name_H-M   'P 1'
#
loop_
_entity.id
_entity.type
_entity.pdbx_description
1 polymer ?
#
loop_
_entity_poly.entity_id
_entity_poly.type
_entity_poly.pdbx_seq_one_letter_code
_entity_poly.pdbx_strand_id
1 'polypeptide(L)'
;MIRSFLSIVLAVQFSFCPERPRMIRYFDYEYTQKEALTIARDSLLDLGYKIDLSAPEGYFFLTKPQPVKKDIRQYDYRIAVLVEDRVEIVIVAQRKIFKRDSEASIGGRDSIQAQISDKLPYSLQRSIFYPIIDEFSRNGLVEVLDITLKNNA
;
A
#
# COMPACT_ATOMS: atom_id res chain seq x y z
N MET A 1 -34.64 -22.42 31.11
CA MET A 1 -33.18 -22.14 31.09
C MET A 1 -32.49 -22.23 29.73
N ILE A 2 -33.12 -22.72 28.68
CA ILE A 2 -32.52 -22.89 27.32
C ILE A 2 -32.52 -21.60 26.48
N ARG A 3 -33.38 -20.63 26.78
CA ARG A 3 -33.50 -19.38 26.00
C ARG A 3 -32.37 -18.36 26.24
N SER A 4 -31.68 -18.40 27.38
CA SER A 4 -30.60 -17.45 27.71
C SER A 4 -29.27 -17.82 27.07
N PHE A 5 -29.03 -19.09 26.75
CA PHE A 5 -27.77 -19.52 26.11
C PHE A 5 -27.70 -19.15 24.62
N LEU A 6 -28.82 -19.08 23.93
CA LEU A 6 -28.86 -18.76 22.50
C LEU A 6 -28.49 -17.29 22.23
N SER A 7 -28.82 -16.38 23.15
CA SER A 7 -28.53 -14.96 23.03
C SER A 7 -27.03 -14.64 23.18
N ILE A 8 -26.29 -15.42 23.98
CA ILE A 8 -24.86 -15.22 24.22
C ILE A 8 -24.05 -15.71 23.01
N VAL A 9 -24.45 -16.78 22.35
CA VAL A 9 -23.74 -17.30 21.17
C VAL A 9 -23.90 -16.36 19.97
N LEU A 10 -25.02 -15.66 19.85
CA LEU A 10 -25.23 -14.70 18.75
C LEU A 10 -24.40 -13.40 18.92
N ALA A 11 -24.12 -12.99 20.17
CA ALA A 11 -23.36 -11.77 20.46
C ALA A 11 -21.86 -11.91 20.15
N VAL A 12 -21.32 -13.12 20.17
CA VAL A 12 -19.89 -13.38 19.94
C VAL A 12 -19.54 -13.36 18.45
N GLN A 13 -20.49 -13.51 17.55
CA GLN A 13 -20.24 -13.55 16.11
C GLN A 13 -20.10 -12.18 15.45
N PHE A 14 -20.45 -11.09 16.13
CA PHE A 14 -20.35 -9.73 15.56
C PHE A 14 -19.02 -9.02 15.80
N SER A 15 -18.07 -9.63 16.50
CA SER A 15 -16.80 -9.00 16.85
C SER A 15 -15.66 -9.20 15.83
N PHE A 16 -15.87 -10.01 14.80
CA PHE A 16 -14.91 -10.13 13.70
C PHE A 16 -15.29 -9.20 12.55
N CYS A 17 -15.19 -7.88 12.75
CA CYS A 17 -15.11 -6.97 11.64
C CYS A 17 -13.67 -7.10 11.08
N PRO A 18 -13.44 -7.69 9.89
CA PRO A 18 -12.10 -7.78 9.34
C PRO A 18 -11.58 -6.35 9.18
N GLU A 19 -10.51 -6.05 9.90
CA GLU A 19 -9.86 -4.75 9.81
C GLU A 19 -9.55 -4.48 8.34
N ARG A 20 -10.05 -3.37 7.81
CA ARG A 20 -9.84 -3.04 6.39
C ARG A 20 -8.35 -2.95 6.13
N PRO A 21 -7.81 -3.69 5.16
CA PRO A 21 -6.38 -3.67 4.90
C PRO A 21 -5.93 -2.25 4.63
N ARG A 22 -4.91 -1.82 5.35
CA ARG A 22 -4.29 -0.52 5.19
C ARG A 22 -3.32 -0.59 4.01
N MET A 23 -3.17 0.52 3.29
CA MET A 23 -2.17 0.63 2.21
C MET A 23 -0.74 0.76 2.76
N ILE A 24 -0.48 0.16 3.90
CA ILE A 24 0.77 0.22 4.66
C ILE A 24 1.15 -1.20 5.07
N ARG A 25 2.46 -1.51 5.01
CA ARG A 25 3.06 -2.73 5.54
C ARG A 25 4.32 -2.37 6.31
N TYR A 26 4.60 -3.17 7.34
CA TYR A 26 5.77 -3.01 8.20
C TYR A 26 6.60 -4.28 8.17
N PHE A 27 7.93 -4.11 8.20
CA PHE A 27 8.88 -5.22 8.21
C PHE A 27 9.91 -4.99 9.31
N ASP A 28 10.16 -6.01 10.11
CA ASP A 28 11.26 -6.04 11.04
C ASP A 28 12.55 -6.41 10.31
N TYR A 29 13.68 -5.93 10.79
CA TYR A 29 15.00 -6.18 10.23
C TYR A 29 16.06 -6.28 11.35
N GLU A 30 17.15 -7.03 11.09
CA GLU A 30 18.28 -7.21 11.99
C GLU A 30 19.55 -6.48 11.52
N TYR A 31 19.41 -5.57 10.57
CA TYR A 31 20.49 -4.80 9.95
C TYR A 31 20.59 -3.39 10.54
N THR A 32 21.58 -2.62 10.10
CA THR A 32 21.55 -1.18 10.33
C THR A 32 20.48 -0.53 9.45
N GLN A 33 19.96 0.65 9.85
CA GLN A 33 18.98 1.39 9.05
C GLN A 33 19.44 1.63 7.61
N LYS A 34 20.72 1.93 7.44
CA LYS A 34 21.30 2.16 6.11
C LYS A 34 21.32 0.89 5.25
N GLU A 35 21.65 -0.24 5.84
CA GLU A 35 21.61 -1.54 5.15
C GLU A 35 20.19 -1.94 4.82
N ALA A 36 19.25 -1.81 5.77
CA ALA A 36 17.84 -2.08 5.54
C ALA A 36 17.25 -1.21 4.42
N LEU A 37 17.61 0.09 4.36
CA LEU A 37 17.23 0.98 3.27
C LEU A 37 17.78 0.50 1.92
N THR A 38 19.03 0.06 1.89
CA THR A 38 19.69 -0.44 0.67
C THR A 38 19.01 -1.72 0.20
N ILE A 39 18.79 -2.66 1.11
CA ILE A 39 18.10 -3.95 0.83
C ILE A 39 16.70 -3.67 0.28
N ALA A 40 15.92 -2.81 0.94
CA ALA A 40 14.58 -2.46 0.49
C ALA A 40 14.58 -1.82 -0.91
N ARG A 41 15.54 -0.93 -1.17
CA ARG A 41 15.70 -0.27 -2.45
C ARG A 41 16.07 -1.28 -3.56
N ASP A 42 17.06 -2.12 -3.33
CA ASP A 42 17.55 -3.07 -4.31
C ASP A 42 16.47 -4.12 -4.62
N SER A 43 15.75 -4.61 -3.61
CA SER A 43 14.59 -5.49 -3.79
C SER A 43 13.51 -4.87 -4.67
N LEU A 44 13.20 -3.58 -4.51
CA LEU A 44 12.21 -2.92 -5.38
C LEU A 44 12.75 -2.68 -6.79
N LEU A 45 14.05 -2.44 -6.96
CA LEU A 45 14.67 -2.34 -8.28
C LEU A 45 14.61 -3.69 -9.02
N ASP A 46 14.86 -4.80 -8.34
CA ASP A 46 14.78 -6.16 -8.89
C ASP A 46 13.36 -6.52 -9.33
N LEU A 47 12.35 -6.00 -8.62
CA LEU A 47 10.94 -6.10 -9.02
C LEU A 47 10.54 -5.14 -10.16
N GLY A 48 11.49 -4.38 -10.70
CA GLY A 48 11.29 -3.47 -11.84
C GLY A 48 10.76 -2.08 -11.49
N TYR A 49 10.69 -1.73 -10.19
CA TYR A 49 10.37 -0.36 -9.79
C TYR A 49 11.55 0.57 -10.10
N LYS A 50 11.25 1.83 -10.41
CA LYS A 50 12.26 2.87 -10.62
C LYS A 50 12.16 3.89 -9.49
N ILE A 51 13.30 4.30 -8.95
CA ILE A 51 13.33 5.32 -7.90
C ILE A 51 13.14 6.70 -8.54
N ASP A 52 12.27 7.50 -7.95
CA ASP A 52 11.99 8.89 -8.34
C ASP A 52 12.70 9.87 -7.43
N LEU A 53 12.53 9.70 -6.13
CA LEU A 53 13.14 10.53 -5.10
C LEU A 53 13.86 9.64 -4.10
N SER A 54 15.03 10.05 -3.66
CA SER A 54 15.78 9.39 -2.60
C SER A 54 16.35 10.43 -1.64
N ALA A 55 16.09 10.25 -0.36
CA ALA A 55 16.61 11.06 0.74
C ALA A 55 17.32 10.12 1.75
N PRO A 56 18.58 9.72 1.48
CA PRO A 56 19.29 8.74 2.30
C PRO A 56 19.50 9.20 3.74
N GLU A 57 19.64 10.52 3.96
CA GLU A 57 19.80 11.11 5.30
C GLU A 57 18.54 10.97 6.15
N GLY A 58 17.36 10.92 5.51
CA GLY A 58 16.06 10.64 6.15
C GLY A 58 15.62 9.19 6.05
N TYR A 59 16.49 8.29 5.60
CA TYR A 59 16.19 6.87 5.38
C TYR A 59 14.89 6.65 4.59
N PHE A 60 14.69 7.45 3.55
CA PHE A 60 13.47 7.49 2.77
C PHE A 60 13.74 7.43 1.27
N PHE A 61 12.88 6.75 0.53
CA PHE A 61 12.78 6.89 -0.93
C PHE A 61 11.36 6.68 -1.43
N LEU A 62 11.11 7.16 -2.65
CA LEU A 62 9.84 7.07 -3.36
C LEU A 62 10.07 6.54 -4.77
N THR A 63 9.22 5.62 -5.23
CA THR A 63 9.28 5.10 -6.60
C THR A 63 8.56 6.01 -7.58
N LYS A 64 8.91 5.89 -8.87
CA LYS A 64 8.15 6.51 -9.96
C LYS A 64 6.73 5.95 -10.01
N PRO A 65 5.75 6.76 -10.46
CA PRO A 65 4.39 6.30 -10.59
C PRO A 65 4.28 5.14 -11.59
N GLN A 66 3.50 4.12 -11.21
CA GLN A 66 3.15 3.01 -12.09
C GLN A 66 1.64 2.96 -12.31
N PRO A 67 1.19 2.76 -13.56
CA PRO A 67 -0.22 2.67 -13.85
C PRO A 67 -0.77 1.28 -13.48
N VAL A 68 -1.97 1.26 -12.89
CA VAL A 68 -2.70 0.02 -12.63
C VAL A 68 -4.18 0.25 -12.95
N LYS A 69 -4.83 -0.80 -13.46
CA LYS A 69 -6.24 -0.73 -13.87
C LYS A 69 -7.05 -1.78 -13.11
N LYS A 70 -8.26 -1.41 -12.76
CA LYS A 70 -9.29 -2.36 -12.32
C LYS A 70 -10.63 -1.93 -12.91
N ASP A 71 -11.21 -2.81 -13.72
CA ASP A 71 -12.41 -2.53 -14.48
C ASP A 71 -12.22 -1.27 -15.36
N ILE A 72 -13.10 -0.30 -15.23
CA ILE A 72 -13.03 0.99 -15.95
C ILE A 72 -12.15 2.04 -15.21
N ARG A 73 -11.65 1.73 -14.01
CA ARG A 73 -10.90 2.67 -13.19
C ARG A 73 -9.41 2.52 -13.45
N GLN A 74 -8.75 3.65 -13.62
CA GLN A 74 -7.29 3.73 -13.76
C GLN A 74 -6.71 4.46 -12.56
N TYR A 75 -5.59 3.94 -12.08
CA TYR A 75 -4.86 4.52 -10.96
C TYR A 75 -3.39 4.62 -11.34
N ASP A 76 -2.70 5.64 -10.86
CA ASP A 76 -1.26 5.66 -10.75
C ASP A 76 -0.91 5.47 -9.28
N TYR A 77 0.01 4.55 -9.00
CA TYR A 77 0.48 4.34 -7.65
C TYR A 77 2.00 4.48 -7.56
N ARG A 78 2.46 4.86 -6.39
CA ARG A 78 3.87 4.93 -6.01
C ARG A 78 4.07 4.15 -4.72
N ILE A 79 5.28 3.68 -4.49
CA ILE A 79 5.68 3.06 -3.25
C ILE A 79 6.60 4.02 -2.54
N ALA A 80 6.22 4.43 -1.34
CA ALA A 80 7.05 5.17 -0.41
C ALA A 80 7.63 4.19 0.61
N VAL A 81 8.92 4.29 0.87
CA VAL A 81 9.63 3.47 1.86
C VAL A 81 10.31 4.40 2.85
N LEU A 82 10.05 4.16 4.12
CA LEU A 82 10.69 4.82 5.25
C LEU A 82 11.30 3.76 6.16
N VAL A 83 12.53 3.97 6.60
CA VAL A 83 13.21 3.07 7.53
C VAL A 83 13.49 3.80 8.84
N GLU A 84 12.80 3.37 9.88
CA GLU A 84 13.02 3.81 11.27
C GLU A 84 13.34 2.58 12.12
N ASP A 85 12.61 2.34 13.20
CA ASP A 85 12.69 1.09 13.95
C ASP A 85 12.25 -0.12 13.13
N ARG A 86 11.50 0.11 12.06
CA ARG A 86 11.01 -0.85 11.07
C ARG A 86 11.07 -0.26 9.67
N VAL A 87 11.05 -1.12 8.68
CA VAL A 87 10.81 -0.69 7.30
C VAL A 87 9.31 -0.53 7.11
N GLU A 88 8.88 0.68 6.83
CA GLU A 88 7.50 1.01 6.49
C GLU A 88 7.35 1.19 4.99
N ILE A 89 6.41 0.47 4.39
CA ILE A 89 6.05 0.60 2.98
C ILE A 89 4.63 1.12 2.86
N VAL A 90 4.48 2.23 2.15
CA VAL A 90 3.20 2.86 1.91
C VAL A 90 2.91 2.90 0.42
N ILE A 91 1.73 2.43 0.01
CA ILE A 91 1.22 2.66 -1.35
C ILE A 91 0.51 4.00 -1.37
N VAL A 92 1.01 4.93 -2.18
CA VAL A 92 0.34 6.20 -2.47
C VAL A 92 -0.31 6.09 -3.84
N ALA A 93 -1.62 6.17 -3.92
CA ALA A 93 -2.36 6.00 -5.15
C ALA A 93 -3.19 7.23 -5.50
N GLN A 94 -3.30 7.49 -6.80
CA GLN A 94 -4.11 8.55 -7.37
C GLN A 94 -5.00 7.97 -8.46
N ARG A 95 -6.28 8.28 -8.39
CA ARG A 95 -7.25 7.87 -9.42
C ARG A 95 -7.26 8.86 -10.56
N LYS A 96 -7.17 8.36 -11.79
CA LYS A 96 -7.38 9.15 -13.01
C LYS A 96 -8.86 9.27 -13.30
N ILE A 97 -9.37 10.49 -13.38
CA ILE A 97 -10.74 10.77 -13.78
C ILE A 97 -10.69 11.33 -15.20
N PHE A 98 -11.28 10.59 -16.14
CA PHE A 98 -11.47 11.05 -17.50
C PHE A 98 -12.84 11.73 -17.56
N LYS A 99 -12.89 13.04 -17.76
CA LYS A 99 -14.11 13.72 -18.14
C LYS A 99 -14.19 13.78 -19.65
N ARG A 100 -15.27 13.25 -20.17
CA ARG A 100 -15.66 13.45 -21.56
C ARG A 100 -16.42 14.77 -21.60
N ASP A 101 -15.80 15.81 -22.14
CA ASP A 101 -16.54 17.04 -22.41
C ASP A 101 -17.56 16.74 -23.50
N SER A 102 -18.84 16.79 -23.14
CA SER A 102 -19.98 16.55 -24.05
C SER A 102 -20.28 17.76 -24.94
N GLU A 103 -19.49 18.82 -24.86
CA GLU A 103 -19.64 20.00 -25.70
C GLU A 103 -18.58 19.99 -26.80
N ALA A 104 -19.04 19.52 -27.95
CA ALA A 104 -18.61 19.87 -29.30
C ALA A 104 -17.20 20.48 -29.45
N SER A 105 -16.20 19.66 -29.44
CA SER A 105 -14.97 20.01 -30.11
C SER A 105 -14.57 18.85 -31.00
N ILE A 106 -14.73 19.03 -32.28
CA ILE A 106 -14.18 18.20 -33.35
C ILE A 106 -12.67 18.21 -33.13
N GLY A 107 -12.14 17.18 -32.47
CA GLY A 107 -10.71 17.08 -32.10
C GLY A 107 -10.47 16.72 -30.63
N GLY A 108 -11.37 15.96 -30.02
CA GLY A 108 -11.34 15.59 -28.61
C GLY A 108 -9.99 15.08 -28.12
N ARG A 109 -9.26 15.94 -27.42
CA ARG A 109 -8.20 15.53 -26.51
C ARG A 109 -8.89 15.18 -25.18
N ASP A 110 -8.81 13.92 -24.78
CA ASP A 110 -9.22 13.51 -23.45
C ASP A 110 -8.41 14.29 -22.43
N SER A 111 -9.03 15.26 -21.78
CA SER A 111 -8.38 16.03 -20.73
C SER A 111 -8.42 15.25 -19.43
N ILE A 112 -7.25 14.89 -18.91
CA ILE A 112 -7.12 14.35 -17.56
C ILE A 112 -7.36 15.50 -16.57
N GLN A 113 -8.54 15.55 -15.96
CA GLN A 113 -8.93 16.73 -15.19
C GLN A 113 -8.69 16.69 -13.70
N ALA A 114 -8.46 15.54 -13.08
CA ALA A 114 -8.15 15.49 -11.66
C ALA A 114 -7.44 14.19 -11.27
N GLN A 115 -6.37 14.34 -10.49
CA GLN A 115 -5.79 13.24 -9.72
C GLN A 115 -6.29 13.38 -8.29
N ILE A 116 -7.20 12.51 -7.88
CA ILE A 116 -7.69 12.46 -6.50
C ILE A 116 -6.93 11.35 -5.78
N SER A 117 -6.34 11.68 -4.62
CA SER A 117 -5.80 10.66 -3.73
C SER A 117 -6.93 9.69 -3.37
N ASP A 118 -6.77 8.43 -3.71
CA ASP A 118 -7.80 7.41 -3.54
C ASP A 118 -7.21 6.15 -2.93
N LYS A 119 -8.04 5.39 -2.22
CA LYS A 119 -7.66 4.08 -1.71
C LYS A 119 -7.80 3.06 -2.83
N LEU A 120 -6.72 2.32 -3.10
CA LEU A 120 -6.78 1.21 -4.02
C LEU A 120 -7.75 0.13 -3.53
N PRO A 121 -8.52 -0.52 -4.44
CA PRO A 121 -9.25 -1.73 -4.12
C PRO A 121 -8.33 -2.79 -3.51
N TYR A 122 -8.85 -3.54 -2.54
CA TYR A 122 -8.07 -4.54 -1.81
C TYR A 122 -7.34 -5.54 -2.71
N SER A 123 -7.99 -5.99 -3.77
CA SER A 123 -7.37 -6.92 -4.73
C SER A 123 -6.13 -6.34 -5.40
N LEU A 124 -6.12 -5.02 -5.71
CA LEU A 124 -4.95 -4.34 -6.26
C LEU A 124 -3.86 -4.14 -5.20
N GLN A 125 -4.23 -3.76 -3.97
CA GLN A 125 -3.26 -3.67 -2.88
C GLN A 125 -2.54 -5.00 -2.68
N ARG A 126 -3.29 -6.11 -2.66
CA ARG A 126 -2.74 -7.45 -2.51
C ARG A 126 -1.80 -7.83 -3.67
N SER A 127 -2.18 -7.54 -4.90
CA SER A 127 -1.33 -7.85 -6.07
C SER A 127 -0.04 -7.04 -6.11
N ILE A 128 -0.03 -5.84 -5.53
CA ILE A 128 1.17 -5.00 -5.42
C ILE A 128 2.05 -5.46 -4.25
N PHE A 129 1.45 -5.69 -3.08
CA PHE A 129 2.22 -6.06 -1.88
C PHE A 129 2.78 -7.48 -1.94
N TYR A 130 2.08 -8.44 -2.54
CA TYR A 130 2.49 -9.84 -2.52
C TYR A 130 3.92 -10.07 -3.05
N PRO A 131 4.30 -9.61 -4.26
CA PRO A 131 5.67 -9.77 -4.75
C PRO A 131 6.70 -9.02 -3.91
N ILE A 132 6.33 -7.87 -3.31
CA ILE A 132 7.23 -7.10 -2.45
C ILE A 132 7.51 -7.85 -1.15
N ILE A 133 6.47 -8.42 -0.52
CA ILE A 133 6.60 -9.21 0.70
C ILE A 133 7.49 -10.43 0.45
N ASP A 134 7.28 -11.13 -0.67
CA ASP A 134 8.07 -12.31 -1.04
C ASP A 134 9.55 -11.96 -1.24
N GLU A 135 9.84 -10.89 -1.99
CA GLU A 135 11.21 -10.44 -2.25
C GLU A 135 11.90 -9.92 -0.99
N PHE A 136 11.18 -9.13 -0.18
CA PHE A 136 11.70 -8.64 1.10
C PHE A 136 12.02 -9.77 2.07
N SER A 137 11.14 -10.78 2.14
CA SER A 137 11.38 -11.96 2.98
C SER A 137 12.63 -12.75 2.56
N ARG A 138 12.90 -12.84 1.26
CA ARG A 138 14.14 -13.47 0.74
C ARG A 138 15.39 -12.70 1.15
N ASN A 139 15.28 -11.40 1.27
CA ASN A 139 16.39 -10.51 1.63
C ASN A 139 16.47 -10.20 3.14
N GLY A 140 15.73 -10.94 3.99
CA GLY A 140 15.82 -10.86 5.44
C GLY A 140 15.00 -9.76 6.11
N LEU A 141 14.03 -9.18 5.38
CA LEU A 141 13.03 -8.27 5.94
C LEU A 141 11.75 -9.04 6.22
N VAL A 142 11.31 -9.13 7.47
CA VAL A 142 10.20 -9.98 7.90
C VAL A 142 8.93 -9.16 8.11
N GLU A 143 7.84 -9.48 7.38
CA GLU A 143 6.57 -8.76 7.53
C GLU A 143 5.99 -8.93 8.93
N VAL A 144 5.57 -7.82 9.54
CA VAL A 144 4.88 -7.79 10.84
C VAL A 144 3.37 -7.80 10.60
N LEU A 145 2.74 -8.94 10.90
CA LEU A 145 1.29 -9.13 10.66
C LEU A 145 0.42 -8.48 11.74
N ASP A 146 0.95 -8.29 12.95
CA ASP A 146 0.22 -7.76 14.10
C ASP A 146 0.88 -6.47 14.59
N ILE A 147 0.36 -5.34 14.14
CA ILE A 147 0.65 -4.08 14.77
C ILE A 147 -0.34 -3.90 15.91
N THR A 148 -0.04 -4.48 17.05
CA THR A 148 -0.51 -3.93 18.31
C THR A 148 0.07 -2.52 18.38
N LEU A 149 -0.73 -1.53 17.93
CA LEU A 149 -0.45 -0.14 18.23
C LEU A 149 -0.32 -0.06 19.74
N LYS A 150 0.90 -0.07 20.26
CA LYS A 150 1.18 0.43 21.58
C LYS A 150 0.80 1.91 21.53
N ASN A 151 -0.46 2.19 21.82
CA ASN A 151 -0.87 3.48 22.33
C ASN A 151 -0.19 3.64 23.67
N ASN A 152 1.04 4.12 23.66
CA ASN A 152 1.61 4.73 24.83
C ASN A 152 1.01 6.14 24.89
N ALA A 153 -0.06 6.25 25.69
CA ALA A 153 -0.52 7.50 26.24
C ALA A 153 0.57 8.15 27.09
#